data_a1ca99fe58b9daad2c87959e3ca2da34
#
_entry.id   a1ca99fe58b9daad2c87959e3ca2da34
#
_cell.length_a   1.000
_cell.length_b   1.000
_cell.length_c   1.000
_cell.angle_alpha   90.00
_cell.angle_beta   90.00
_cell.angle_gamma   90.00
#
_symmetry.space_group_name_H-M   'P 1'
#
loop_
_entity.id
_entity.type
_entity.pdbx_description
1 polymer ?
#
loop_
_entity_poly.entity_id
_entity_poly.type
_entity_poly.pdbx_seq_one_letter_code
_entity_poly.pdbx_strand_id
1 'polypeptide(L)'
;MTVFKRVMIKVIILLLVVGAAGGGTSAFIASRQSTPQYAMDQYLSYLIENDSQKAYGLLDQSEEDGLNQEEYAEALTAKRYSLHSSYTMSEQETRRDEDGNEYTDYQVEFKDASGAVQAEESFTVKKQSQRMLGIFDQWKVTPDHCFIQNFTLTVPAGAQVYLDGQEASAEWLAGEGAQAGTDQYQIPQLTPGSISLVIRHPALESVNTTLDTAAGSADYTGDMTLKESARS
;
A
#
# COMPACT_ATOMS: atom_id res chain seq x y z
N MET A 1 -3.11 -39.02 -55.12
CA MET A 1 -2.69 -38.15 -53.99
C MET A 1 -1.53 -38.87 -53.32
N THR A 2 -0.32 -38.33 -53.42
CA THR A 2 0.93 -38.99 -52.99
C THR A 2 0.97 -39.14 -51.46
N VAL A 3 1.57 -40.21 -50.98
CA VAL A 3 1.75 -40.53 -49.55
C VAL A 3 2.30 -39.31 -48.76
N PHE A 4 3.17 -38.54 -49.40
CA PHE A 4 3.72 -37.31 -48.85
C PHE A 4 2.66 -36.24 -48.49
N LYS A 5 1.64 -36.03 -49.37
CA LYS A 5 0.54 -35.10 -49.05
C LYS A 5 -0.29 -35.56 -47.85
N ARG A 6 -0.52 -36.86 -47.68
CA ARG A 6 -1.28 -37.39 -46.54
C ARG A 6 -0.53 -37.27 -45.23
N VAL A 7 0.81 -37.45 -45.24
CA VAL A 7 1.66 -37.29 -44.06
C VAL A 7 1.73 -35.81 -43.69
N MET A 8 1.91 -34.91 -44.65
CA MET A 8 1.97 -33.47 -44.41
C MET A 8 0.66 -32.92 -43.83
N ILE A 9 -0.51 -33.37 -44.32
CA ILE A 9 -1.80 -32.98 -43.78
C ILE A 9 -1.97 -33.48 -42.33
N LYS A 10 -1.53 -34.70 -42.00
CA LYS A 10 -1.59 -35.22 -40.64
C LYS A 10 -0.69 -34.44 -39.65
N VAL A 11 0.51 -34.06 -40.13
CA VAL A 11 1.42 -33.24 -39.32
C VAL A 11 0.86 -31.84 -39.07
N ILE A 12 0.26 -31.22 -40.09
CA ILE A 12 -0.39 -29.90 -39.94
C ILE A 12 -1.60 -29.99 -38.99
N ILE A 13 -2.41 -31.02 -39.08
CA ILE A 13 -3.55 -31.23 -38.17
C ILE A 13 -3.05 -31.48 -36.75
N LEU A 14 -2.00 -32.26 -36.55
CA LEU A 14 -1.41 -32.50 -35.24
C LEU A 14 -0.85 -31.19 -34.62
N LEU A 15 -0.17 -30.37 -35.42
CA LEU A 15 0.34 -29.05 -34.97
C LEU A 15 -0.79 -28.08 -34.61
N LEU A 16 -1.91 -28.09 -35.38
CA LEU A 16 -3.10 -27.30 -35.07
C LEU A 16 -3.79 -27.76 -33.77
N VAL A 17 -3.87 -29.08 -33.56
CA VAL A 17 -4.48 -29.63 -32.32
C VAL A 17 -3.62 -29.35 -31.11
N VAL A 18 -2.28 -29.46 -31.19
CA VAL A 18 -1.35 -29.12 -30.12
C VAL A 18 -1.36 -27.63 -29.89
N GLY A 19 -1.39 -26.81 -30.93
CA GLY A 19 -1.48 -25.34 -30.81
C GLY A 19 -2.79 -24.89 -30.18
N ALA A 20 -3.93 -25.52 -30.55
CA ALA A 20 -5.23 -25.20 -29.95
C ALA A 20 -5.34 -25.67 -28.50
N ALA A 21 -4.78 -26.82 -28.12
CA ALA A 21 -4.76 -27.30 -26.74
C ALA A 21 -3.83 -26.44 -25.85
N GLY A 22 -2.64 -26.10 -26.33
CA GLY A 22 -1.70 -25.24 -25.62
C GLY A 22 -2.20 -23.79 -25.53
N GLY A 23 -2.75 -23.24 -26.60
CA GLY A 23 -3.34 -21.91 -26.64
C GLY A 23 -4.59 -21.78 -25.77
N GLY A 24 -5.44 -22.80 -25.76
CA GLY A 24 -6.68 -22.83 -24.97
C GLY A 24 -6.40 -22.86 -23.46
N THR A 25 -5.44 -23.64 -23.01
CA THR A 25 -5.06 -23.69 -21.59
C THR A 25 -4.40 -22.40 -21.14
N SER A 26 -3.50 -21.83 -21.94
CA SER A 26 -2.86 -20.54 -21.63
C SER A 26 -3.87 -19.39 -21.59
N ALA A 27 -4.81 -19.33 -22.54
CA ALA A 27 -5.87 -18.33 -22.56
C ALA A 27 -6.85 -18.51 -21.39
N PHE A 28 -7.18 -19.74 -21.01
CA PHE A 28 -8.04 -20.01 -19.86
C PHE A 28 -7.37 -19.61 -18.54
N ILE A 29 -6.08 -19.91 -18.36
CA ILE A 29 -5.30 -19.48 -17.18
C ILE A 29 -5.21 -17.95 -17.16
N ALA A 30 -4.85 -17.32 -18.28
CA ALA A 30 -4.77 -15.87 -18.40
C ALA A 30 -6.12 -15.18 -18.12
N SER A 31 -7.23 -15.75 -18.57
CA SER A 31 -8.58 -15.24 -18.28
C SER A 31 -8.91 -15.26 -16.79
N ARG A 32 -8.51 -16.29 -16.04
CA ARG A 32 -8.67 -16.34 -14.59
C ARG A 32 -7.77 -15.33 -13.87
N GLN A 33 -6.57 -15.12 -14.37
CA GLN A 33 -5.58 -14.20 -13.82
C GLN A 33 -5.90 -12.71 -14.12
N SER A 34 -6.87 -12.45 -15.00
CA SER A 34 -7.25 -11.10 -15.44
C SER A 34 -8.37 -10.48 -14.60
N THR A 35 -8.61 -10.97 -13.39
CA THR A 35 -9.64 -10.43 -12.48
C THR A 35 -9.02 -9.68 -11.32
N PRO A 36 -9.67 -8.60 -10.81
CA PRO A 36 -9.20 -7.89 -9.62
C PRO A 36 -9.13 -8.82 -8.40
N GLN A 37 -10.08 -9.73 -8.26
CA GLN A 37 -10.10 -10.72 -7.17
C GLN A 37 -8.85 -11.62 -7.18
N TYR A 38 -8.41 -12.10 -8.34
CA TYR A 38 -7.21 -12.93 -8.44
C TYR A 38 -5.94 -12.14 -8.06
N ALA A 39 -5.82 -10.90 -8.54
CA ALA A 39 -4.69 -10.05 -8.19
C ALA A 39 -4.63 -9.79 -6.67
N MET A 40 -5.78 -9.52 -6.06
CA MET A 40 -5.89 -9.31 -4.62
C MET A 40 -5.56 -10.58 -3.82
N ASP A 41 -6.11 -11.73 -4.21
CA ASP A 41 -5.84 -13.02 -3.55
C ASP A 41 -4.36 -13.39 -3.58
N GLN A 42 -3.69 -13.23 -4.73
CA GLN A 42 -2.25 -13.44 -4.84
C GLN A 42 -1.45 -12.49 -3.93
N TYR A 43 -1.83 -11.22 -3.90
CA TYR A 43 -1.17 -10.23 -3.08
C TYR A 43 -1.27 -10.58 -1.59
N LEU A 44 -2.46 -10.85 -1.09
CA LEU A 44 -2.70 -11.23 0.31
C LEU A 44 -1.97 -12.53 0.70
N SER A 45 -1.89 -13.49 -0.22
CA SER A 45 -1.11 -14.71 -0.01
C SER A 45 0.36 -14.39 0.26
N TYR A 46 0.97 -13.52 -0.54
CA TYR A 46 2.36 -13.10 -0.35
C TYR A 46 2.57 -12.29 0.93
N LEU A 47 1.58 -11.48 1.37
CA LEU A 47 1.65 -10.78 2.65
C LEU A 47 1.76 -11.76 3.83
N ILE A 48 0.92 -12.79 3.86
CA ILE A 48 0.94 -13.81 4.92
C ILE A 48 2.19 -14.68 4.85
N GLU A 49 2.65 -15.03 3.64
CA GLU A 49 3.88 -15.78 3.41
C GLU A 49 5.16 -14.98 3.72
N ASN A 50 5.03 -13.68 4.01
CA ASN A 50 6.14 -12.74 4.21
C ASN A 50 7.08 -12.63 2.98
N ASP A 51 6.53 -12.80 1.79
CA ASP A 51 7.27 -12.65 0.52
C ASP A 51 7.10 -11.23 -0.03
N SER A 52 7.78 -10.28 0.62
CA SER A 52 7.70 -8.85 0.27
C SER A 52 8.13 -8.58 -1.18
N GLN A 53 9.05 -9.36 -1.73
CA GLN A 53 9.52 -9.19 -3.10
C GLN A 53 8.42 -9.50 -4.12
N LYS A 54 7.69 -10.61 -3.94
CA LYS A 54 6.58 -10.97 -4.83
C LYS A 54 5.39 -10.04 -4.64
N ALA A 55 5.08 -9.67 -3.38
CA ALA A 55 4.02 -8.73 -3.08
C ALA A 55 4.29 -7.37 -3.74
N TYR A 56 5.51 -6.83 -3.64
CA TYR A 56 5.94 -5.59 -4.31
C TYR A 56 5.75 -5.64 -5.83
N GLY A 57 6.02 -6.79 -6.45
CA GLY A 57 5.78 -7.00 -7.89
C GLY A 57 4.31 -6.87 -8.32
N LEU A 58 3.36 -6.95 -7.38
CA LEU A 58 1.92 -6.78 -7.63
C LEU A 58 1.40 -5.39 -7.29
N LEU A 59 2.23 -4.48 -6.75
CA LEU A 59 1.82 -3.10 -6.51
C LEU A 59 1.74 -2.29 -7.81
N ASP A 60 0.84 -1.32 -7.81
CA ASP A 60 0.83 -0.24 -8.80
C ASP A 60 1.97 0.73 -8.47
N GLN A 61 2.94 0.81 -9.35
CA GLN A 61 4.14 1.65 -9.22
C GLN A 61 4.04 2.86 -10.18
N SER A 62 2.83 3.19 -10.62
CA SER A 62 2.62 4.26 -11.60
C SER A 62 2.62 5.66 -10.98
N GLU A 63 2.55 5.78 -9.67
CA GLU A 63 2.57 7.05 -8.94
C GLU A 63 4.01 7.50 -8.65
N GLU A 64 4.30 8.79 -8.83
CA GLU A 64 5.65 9.36 -8.63
C GLU A 64 6.13 9.24 -7.17
N ASP A 65 5.19 9.17 -6.21
CA ASP A 65 5.44 9.04 -4.78
C ASP A 65 5.40 7.58 -4.29
N GLY A 66 5.56 6.63 -5.21
CA GLY A 66 5.52 5.20 -4.90
C GLY A 66 6.67 4.76 -4.00
N LEU A 67 6.37 3.87 -3.04
CA LEU A 67 7.39 3.23 -2.20
C LEU A 67 8.41 2.47 -3.06
N ASN A 68 9.68 2.61 -2.75
CA ASN A 68 10.67 1.68 -3.27
C ASN A 68 10.56 0.32 -2.54
N GLN A 69 11.26 -0.69 -3.05
CA GLN A 69 11.12 -2.06 -2.52
C GLN A 69 11.58 -2.20 -1.05
N GLU A 70 12.55 -1.41 -0.61
CA GLU A 70 13.06 -1.42 0.76
C GLU A 70 12.04 -0.79 1.72
N GLU A 71 11.56 0.42 1.41
CA GLU A 71 10.50 1.12 2.14
C GLU A 71 9.21 0.28 2.24
N TYR A 72 8.85 -0.40 1.16
CA TYR A 72 7.72 -1.31 1.15
C TYR A 72 7.92 -2.50 2.11
N ALA A 73 9.10 -3.11 2.11
CA ALA A 73 9.39 -4.23 3.01
C ALA A 73 9.37 -3.79 4.49
N GLU A 74 9.84 -2.56 4.79
CA GLU A 74 9.76 -1.96 6.12
C GLU A 74 8.30 -1.71 6.53
N ALA A 75 7.49 -1.14 5.63
CA ALA A 75 6.06 -0.92 5.85
C ALA A 75 5.32 -2.23 6.18
N LEU A 76 5.57 -3.31 5.42
CA LEU A 76 4.98 -4.62 5.70
C LEU A 76 5.43 -5.19 7.05
N THR A 77 6.70 -4.98 7.41
CA THR A 77 7.23 -5.43 8.71
C THR A 77 6.51 -4.70 9.86
N ALA A 78 6.27 -3.40 9.74
CA ALA A 78 5.52 -2.62 10.73
C ALA A 78 4.05 -3.06 10.81
N LYS A 79 3.42 -3.37 9.70
CA LYS A 79 2.04 -3.87 9.61
C LYS A 79 1.85 -5.30 10.12
N ARG A 80 2.91 -6.11 10.19
CA ARG A 80 2.92 -7.48 10.76
C ARG A 80 1.95 -8.46 10.12
N TYR A 81 1.68 -8.34 8.83
CA TYR A 81 0.77 -9.27 8.13
C TYR A 81 1.16 -10.74 8.27
N SER A 82 2.45 -11.03 8.35
CA SER A 82 2.98 -12.41 8.51
C SER A 82 2.62 -13.09 9.84
N LEU A 83 2.05 -12.35 10.80
CA LEU A 83 1.54 -12.95 12.04
C LEU A 83 0.16 -13.59 11.88
N HIS A 84 -0.53 -13.32 10.78
CA HIS A 84 -1.84 -13.89 10.49
C HIS A 84 -1.70 -15.24 9.79
N SER A 85 -2.65 -16.13 10.03
CA SER A 85 -2.65 -17.49 9.47
C SER A 85 -3.51 -17.63 8.23
N SER A 86 -4.50 -16.75 8.06
CA SER A 86 -5.42 -16.74 6.93
C SER A 86 -6.11 -15.38 6.80
N TYR A 87 -6.83 -15.21 5.71
CA TYR A 87 -7.67 -14.03 5.48
C TYR A 87 -9.01 -14.44 4.85
N THR A 88 -9.97 -13.54 4.95
CA THR A 88 -11.16 -13.52 4.09
C THR A 88 -11.26 -12.15 3.46
N MET A 89 -11.67 -12.09 2.20
CA MET A 89 -11.86 -10.82 1.51
C MET A 89 -13.26 -10.72 0.94
N SER A 90 -13.83 -9.52 0.94
CA SER A 90 -15.12 -9.20 0.33
C SER A 90 -14.96 -7.99 -0.57
N GLU A 91 -15.41 -8.11 -1.82
CA GLU A 91 -15.50 -7.00 -2.75
C GLU A 91 -16.56 -6.03 -2.27
N GLN A 92 -16.24 -4.73 -2.21
CA GLN A 92 -17.12 -3.69 -1.75
C GLN A 92 -17.71 -2.91 -2.92
N GLU A 93 -16.85 -2.29 -3.73
CA GLU A 93 -17.26 -1.42 -4.80
C GLU A 93 -16.28 -1.50 -5.97
N THR A 94 -16.81 -1.38 -7.19
CA THR A 94 -16.01 -1.09 -8.38
C THR A 94 -16.38 0.31 -8.86
N ARG A 95 -15.38 1.19 -8.94
CA ARG A 95 -15.56 2.60 -9.29
C ARG A 95 -14.62 3.02 -10.40
N ARG A 96 -14.93 4.16 -11.04
CA ARG A 96 -14.05 4.82 -12.00
C ARG A 96 -13.79 6.24 -11.55
N ASP A 97 -12.54 6.67 -11.71
CA ASP A 97 -12.19 8.07 -11.51
C ASP A 97 -12.52 8.95 -12.73
N GLU A 98 -12.25 10.25 -12.63
CA GLU A 98 -12.51 11.22 -13.68
C GLU A 98 -11.66 10.99 -14.95
N ASP A 99 -10.50 10.35 -14.81
CA ASP A 99 -9.60 9.97 -15.91
C ASP A 99 -10.00 8.63 -16.56
N GLY A 100 -11.01 7.95 -16.01
CA GLY A 100 -11.55 6.69 -16.52
C GLY A 100 -10.80 5.45 -16.04
N ASN A 101 -9.87 5.58 -15.06
CA ASN A 101 -9.24 4.44 -14.43
C ASN A 101 -10.28 3.65 -13.61
N GLU A 102 -10.20 2.33 -13.67
CA GLU A 102 -11.11 1.43 -12.97
C GLU A 102 -10.43 0.87 -11.72
N TYR A 103 -11.13 0.95 -10.59
CA TYR A 103 -10.68 0.48 -9.27
C TYR A 103 -11.70 -0.48 -8.69
N THR A 104 -11.24 -1.46 -7.92
CA THR A 104 -12.09 -2.34 -7.14
C THR A 104 -11.60 -2.35 -5.69
N ASP A 105 -12.46 -2.02 -4.76
CA ASP A 105 -12.18 -1.93 -3.34
C ASP A 105 -12.57 -3.24 -2.63
N TYR A 106 -11.70 -3.71 -1.74
CA TYR A 106 -11.86 -4.93 -0.96
C TYR A 106 -11.74 -4.63 0.53
N GLN A 107 -12.64 -5.21 1.32
CA GLN A 107 -12.47 -5.33 2.77
C GLN A 107 -11.86 -6.70 3.08
N VAL A 108 -10.78 -6.70 3.84
CA VAL A 108 -10.02 -7.91 4.20
C VAL A 108 -10.00 -8.08 5.70
N GLU A 109 -10.39 -9.25 6.16
CA GLU A 109 -10.26 -9.67 7.56
C GLU A 109 -9.07 -10.64 7.66
N PHE A 110 -8.08 -10.29 8.47
CA PHE A 110 -6.95 -11.16 8.80
C PHE A 110 -7.26 -11.96 10.05
N LYS A 111 -6.93 -13.25 10.04
CA LYS A 111 -7.32 -14.20 11.07
C LYS A 111 -6.10 -14.95 11.64
N ASP A 112 -6.17 -15.27 12.92
CA ASP A 112 -5.20 -16.13 13.56
C ASP A 112 -5.44 -17.63 13.25
N ALA A 113 -4.63 -18.51 13.84
CA ALA A 113 -4.74 -19.95 13.67
C ALA A 113 -6.05 -20.55 14.21
N SER A 114 -6.76 -19.85 15.08
CA SER A 114 -8.08 -20.24 15.59
C SER A 114 -9.23 -19.82 14.69
N GLY A 115 -8.95 -18.98 13.69
CA GLY A 115 -9.95 -18.35 12.80
C GLY A 115 -10.56 -17.08 13.37
N ALA A 116 -10.06 -16.56 14.49
CA ALA A 116 -10.52 -15.28 15.05
C ALA A 116 -9.93 -14.11 14.26
N VAL A 117 -10.77 -13.11 13.97
CA VAL A 117 -10.37 -11.87 13.28
C VAL A 117 -9.45 -11.06 14.20
N GLN A 118 -8.27 -10.71 13.71
CA GLN A 118 -7.25 -9.95 14.43
C GLN A 118 -7.12 -8.51 13.89
N ALA A 119 -7.35 -8.33 12.59
CA ALA A 119 -7.30 -7.03 11.93
C ALA A 119 -8.28 -6.99 10.75
N GLU A 120 -8.76 -5.79 10.45
CA GLU A 120 -9.57 -5.50 9.28
C GLU A 120 -8.93 -4.33 8.54
N GLU A 121 -8.69 -4.49 7.24
CA GLU A 121 -8.09 -3.43 6.39
C GLU A 121 -8.77 -3.37 5.03
N SER A 122 -8.76 -2.17 4.45
CA SER A 122 -9.26 -1.92 3.09
C SER A 122 -8.09 -1.92 2.10
N PHE A 123 -8.30 -2.55 0.97
CA PHE A 123 -7.34 -2.61 -0.14
C PHE A 123 -8.04 -2.20 -1.42
N THR A 124 -7.29 -1.57 -2.30
CA THR A 124 -7.79 -1.18 -3.62
C THR A 124 -6.94 -1.82 -4.71
N VAL A 125 -7.58 -2.31 -5.75
CA VAL A 125 -6.93 -2.85 -6.94
C VAL A 125 -7.27 -1.96 -8.13
N LYS A 126 -6.25 -1.52 -8.87
CA LYS A 126 -6.36 -0.65 -10.03
C LYS A 126 -6.12 -1.43 -11.31
N LYS A 127 -7.00 -1.23 -12.29
CA LYS A 127 -6.84 -1.78 -13.63
C LYS A 127 -5.73 -1.05 -14.37
N GLN A 128 -4.79 -1.80 -14.91
CA GLN A 128 -3.68 -1.24 -15.66
C GLN A 128 -4.08 -0.96 -17.12
N SER A 129 -3.49 0.08 -17.70
CA SER A 129 -3.65 0.40 -19.13
C SER A 129 -3.03 -0.68 -20.03
N GLN A 130 -1.96 -1.34 -19.56
CA GLN A 130 -1.35 -2.46 -20.25
C GLN A 130 -2.19 -3.73 -20.08
N ARG A 131 -2.24 -4.55 -21.12
CA ARG A 131 -2.95 -5.81 -21.12
C ARG A 131 -1.99 -6.99 -21.22
N MET A 132 -2.23 -8.02 -20.45
CA MET A 132 -1.52 -9.29 -20.55
C MET A 132 -1.89 -9.97 -21.88
N LEU A 133 -0.89 -10.39 -22.67
CA LEU A 133 -1.06 -10.94 -24.02
C LEU A 133 -1.85 -10.03 -24.97
N GLY A 134 -1.97 -8.73 -24.67
CA GLY A 134 -2.67 -7.73 -25.48
C GLY A 134 -4.21 -7.78 -25.42
N ILE A 135 -4.80 -8.75 -24.72
CA ILE A 135 -6.25 -8.97 -24.66
C ILE A 135 -6.82 -9.08 -23.24
N PHE A 136 -6.04 -9.53 -22.24
CA PHE A 136 -6.50 -9.72 -20.89
C PHE A 136 -6.15 -8.54 -20.02
N ASP A 137 -7.10 -8.07 -19.22
CA ASP A 137 -6.88 -6.99 -18.28
C ASP A 137 -5.84 -7.39 -17.22
N GLN A 138 -5.01 -6.43 -16.82
CA GLN A 138 -4.05 -6.59 -15.74
C GLN A 138 -4.45 -5.69 -14.58
N TRP A 139 -4.35 -6.21 -13.37
CA TRP A 139 -4.71 -5.51 -12.15
C TRP A 139 -3.52 -5.45 -11.20
N LYS A 140 -3.38 -4.33 -10.51
CA LYS A 140 -2.33 -4.07 -9.53
C LYS A 140 -2.95 -3.51 -8.26
N VAL A 141 -2.38 -3.85 -7.11
CA VAL A 141 -2.83 -3.34 -5.82
C VAL A 141 -2.25 -1.94 -5.62
N THR A 142 -3.06 -0.97 -5.20
CA THR A 142 -2.56 0.37 -4.87
C THR A 142 -1.79 0.34 -3.55
N PRO A 143 -0.77 1.20 -3.37
CA PRO A 143 0.05 1.19 -2.16
C PRO A 143 -0.61 1.85 -0.94
N ASP A 144 -1.83 2.37 -1.04
CA ASP A 144 -2.51 3.16 0.01
C ASP A 144 -2.49 2.49 1.39
N HIS A 145 -2.70 1.18 1.43
CA HIS A 145 -2.69 0.39 2.66
C HIS A 145 -1.31 0.29 3.32
N CYS A 146 -0.24 0.60 2.59
CA CYS A 146 1.12 0.63 3.12
C CYS A 146 1.40 1.87 3.99
N PHE A 147 0.54 2.87 3.93
CA PHE A 147 0.72 4.13 4.63
C PHE A 147 -0.21 4.26 5.84
N ILE A 148 0.21 5.07 6.79
CA ILE A 148 -0.65 5.60 7.84
C ILE A 148 -1.31 6.86 7.30
N GLN A 149 -2.63 6.85 7.21
CA GLN A 149 -3.42 7.96 6.68
C GLN A 149 -3.82 8.93 7.80
N ASN A 150 -3.79 10.23 7.49
CA ASN A 150 -4.28 11.29 8.38
C ASN A 150 -3.64 11.27 9.79
N PHE A 151 -2.33 11.08 9.86
CA PHE A 151 -1.60 11.08 11.13
C PHE A 151 -1.71 12.45 11.82
N THR A 152 -2.11 12.45 13.08
CA THR A 152 -2.27 13.67 13.85
C THR A 152 -1.08 13.91 14.77
N LEU A 153 -0.42 15.06 14.63
CA LEU A 153 0.69 15.48 15.46
C LEU A 153 0.34 16.79 16.18
N THR A 154 0.35 16.78 17.52
CA THR A 154 0.09 17.96 18.35
C THR A 154 1.40 18.46 18.96
N VAL A 155 1.67 19.75 18.80
CA VAL A 155 2.88 20.42 19.24
C VAL A 155 2.54 21.78 19.92
N PRO A 156 3.44 22.39 20.71
CA PRO A 156 3.24 23.76 21.19
C PRO A 156 3.05 24.75 20.04
N ALA A 157 2.16 25.73 20.21
CA ALA A 157 1.83 26.72 19.18
C ALA A 157 3.06 27.52 18.74
N GLY A 158 3.25 27.63 17.43
CA GLY A 158 4.40 28.28 16.81
C GLY A 158 5.67 27.42 16.75
N ALA A 159 5.57 26.12 17.01
CA ALA A 159 6.67 25.20 16.81
C ALA A 159 6.85 24.88 15.32
N GLN A 160 8.11 24.73 14.90
CA GLN A 160 8.49 24.20 13.60
C GLN A 160 8.73 22.68 13.72
N VAL A 161 8.11 21.91 12.85
CA VAL A 161 8.18 20.44 12.81
C VAL A 161 9.02 19.99 11.64
N TYR A 162 9.92 19.04 11.86
CA TYR A 162 10.70 18.40 10.81
C TYR A 162 10.53 16.88 10.92
N LEU A 163 10.18 16.24 9.82
CA LEU A 163 10.06 14.79 9.66
C LEU A 163 11.16 14.32 8.71
N ASP A 164 12.01 13.40 9.15
CA ASP A 164 13.19 12.93 8.41
C ASP A 164 14.05 14.07 7.84
N GLY A 165 14.15 15.16 8.59
CA GLY A 165 14.93 16.34 8.22
C GLY A 165 14.23 17.31 7.25
N GLN A 166 13.04 17.01 6.80
CA GLN A 166 12.21 17.89 5.97
C GLN A 166 11.21 18.65 6.85
N GLU A 167 11.06 19.96 6.62
CA GLU A 167 10.08 20.77 7.32
C GLU A 167 8.66 20.34 6.90
N ALA A 168 7.80 20.13 7.90
CA ALA A 168 6.40 19.78 7.66
C ALA A 168 5.70 20.90 6.88
N SER A 169 4.92 20.55 5.88
CA SER A 169 4.22 21.52 5.06
C SER A 169 3.27 22.37 5.88
N ALA A 170 3.22 23.67 5.61
CA ALA A 170 2.25 24.58 6.21
C ALA A 170 0.80 24.18 5.88
N GLU A 171 0.58 23.48 4.79
CA GLU A 171 -0.74 22.96 4.40
C GLU A 171 -1.24 21.86 5.34
N TRP A 172 -0.33 21.19 6.06
CA TRP A 172 -0.68 20.16 7.04
C TRP A 172 -1.10 20.74 8.39
N LEU A 173 -0.89 22.04 8.62
CA LEU A 173 -1.33 22.72 9.82
C LEU A 173 -2.85 22.87 9.80
N ALA A 174 -3.52 22.02 10.58
CA ALA A 174 -4.99 22.01 10.68
C ALA A 174 -5.55 23.18 11.49
N GLY A 175 -4.67 23.87 12.25
CA GLY A 175 -5.02 25.02 13.10
C GLY A 175 -4.67 24.82 14.55
N GLU A 176 -5.34 25.58 15.44
CA GLU A 176 -5.17 25.45 16.88
C GLU A 176 -5.63 24.06 17.35
N GLY A 177 -4.80 23.40 18.15
CA GLY A 177 -5.11 22.09 18.72
C GLY A 177 -6.25 22.16 19.75
N ALA A 178 -6.70 20.99 20.21
CA ALA A 178 -7.79 20.89 21.19
C ALA A 178 -7.46 21.57 22.53
N GLN A 179 -6.15 21.76 22.84
CA GLN A 179 -5.68 22.51 24.01
C GLN A 179 -5.22 23.90 23.56
N ALA A 180 -5.59 24.93 24.32
CA ALA A 180 -5.14 26.29 24.06
C ALA A 180 -3.60 26.39 24.11
N GLY A 181 -3.00 27.06 23.12
CA GLY A 181 -1.54 27.19 22.99
C GLY A 181 -0.85 26.00 22.35
N THR A 182 -1.61 25.18 21.59
CA THR A 182 -1.07 24.10 20.80
C THR A 182 -1.47 24.23 19.32
N ASP A 183 -0.63 23.75 18.42
CA ASP A 183 -0.90 23.60 17.01
C ASP A 183 -1.05 22.12 16.68
N GLN A 184 -1.97 21.80 15.78
CA GLN A 184 -2.23 20.45 15.30
C GLN A 184 -1.88 20.35 13.81
N TYR A 185 -0.99 19.41 13.49
CA TYR A 185 -0.70 19.01 12.13
C TYR A 185 -1.51 17.76 11.79
N GLN A 186 -2.13 17.76 10.61
CA GLN A 186 -2.75 16.57 10.03
C GLN A 186 -1.94 16.17 8.80
N ILE A 187 -1.09 15.18 8.98
CA ILE A 187 -0.19 14.69 7.94
C ILE A 187 -0.97 13.69 7.11
N PRO A 188 -1.21 13.96 5.81
CA PRO A 188 -2.09 13.12 5.00
C PRO A 188 -1.64 11.67 4.91
N GLN A 189 -0.31 11.47 4.84
CA GLN A 189 0.25 10.15 4.59
C GLN A 189 1.65 10.03 5.19
N LEU A 190 1.90 8.96 5.95
CA LEU A 190 3.21 8.61 6.50
C LEU A 190 3.52 7.14 6.26
N THR A 191 4.79 6.84 6.00
CA THR A 191 5.26 5.46 5.98
C THR A 191 5.18 4.86 7.39
N PRO A 192 4.63 3.64 7.58
CA PRO A 192 4.65 2.96 8.86
C PRO A 192 6.08 2.71 9.32
N GLY A 193 6.34 2.90 10.61
CA GLY A 193 7.64 2.64 11.20
C GLY A 193 8.14 3.78 12.06
N SER A 194 9.45 3.93 12.12
CA SER A 194 10.13 4.92 12.94
C SER A 194 10.61 6.07 12.07
N ILE A 195 10.07 7.26 12.28
CA ILE A 195 10.43 8.50 11.57
C ILE A 195 11.21 9.42 12.51
N SER A 196 12.31 10.04 12.04
CA SER A 196 13.03 11.06 12.79
C SER A 196 12.15 12.29 12.93
N LEU A 197 11.86 12.71 14.18
CA LEU A 197 11.07 13.88 14.48
C LEU A 197 11.92 14.93 15.20
N VAL A 198 11.98 16.14 14.64
CA VAL A 198 12.59 17.30 15.29
C VAL A 198 11.54 18.40 15.43
N ILE A 199 11.32 18.86 16.68
CA ILE A 199 10.43 19.99 16.98
C ILE A 199 11.27 21.14 17.52
N ARG A 200 11.17 22.30 16.90
CA ARG A 200 11.87 23.53 17.31
C ARG A 200 10.86 24.60 17.68
N HIS A 201 11.10 25.27 18.80
CA HIS A 201 10.28 26.38 19.25
C HIS A 201 11.16 27.55 19.74
N PRO A 202 10.77 28.83 19.52
CA PRO A 202 11.60 29.98 19.94
C PRO A 202 11.92 30.02 21.43
N ALA A 203 10.95 29.68 22.29
CA ALA A 203 11.05 29.78 23.75
C ALA A 203 11.27 28.44 24.47
N LEU A 204 11.08 27.30 23.79
CA LEU A 204 11.17 25.96 24.39
C LEU A 204 12.41 25.23 23.87
N GLU A 205 12.91 24.29 24.68
CA GLU A 205 13.98 23.37 24.27
C GLU A 205 13.51 22.54 23.07
N SER A 206 14.42 22.28 22.13
CA SER A 206 14.09 21.46 20.96
C SER A 206 13.97 19.99 21.35
N VAL A 207 12.94 19.32 20.80
CA VAL A 207 12.78 17.87 20.88
C VAL A 207 13.43 17.25 19.64
N ASN A 208 14.23 16.22 19.85
CA ASN A 208 14.78 15.37 18.80
C ASN A 208 14.57 13.92 19.23
N THR A 209 13.66 13.25 18.56
CA THR A 209 13.20 11.91 18.93
C THR A 209 12.80 11.11 17.70
N THR A 210 12.40 9.87 17.93
CA THR A 210 11.82 9.01 16.90
C THR A 210 10.32 8.93 17.11
N LEU A 211 9.57 9.21 16.06
CA LEU A 211 8.13 9.09 16.02
C LEU A 211 7.76 7.65 15.62
N ASP A 212 6.99 6.97 16.46
CA ASP A 212 6.33 5.71 16.10
C ASP A 212 4.99 6.02 15.40
N THR A 213 4.94 5.84 14.10
CA THR A 213 3.74 6.16 13.31
C THR A 213 2.62 5.15 13.48
N ALA A 214 2.90 3.95 14.02
CA ALA A 214 1.88 2.91 14.23
C ALA A 214 0.77 3.33 15.21
N ALA A 215 1.05 4.34 16.06
CA ALA A 215 0.07 4.88 17.01
C ALA A 215 -1.05 5.73 16.35
N GLY A 216 -0.88 6.12 15.08
CA GLY A 216 -1.84 6.98 14.35
C GLY A 216 -1.87 8.45 14.80
N SER A 217 -1.32 8.77 15.97
CA SER A 217 -1.20 10.13 16.51
C SER A 217 -0.09 10.24 17.53
N ALA A 218 0.43 11.46 17.74
CA ALA A 218 1.40 11.76 18.79
C ALA A 218 1.16 13.18 19.36
N ASP A 219 1.46 13.35 20.65
CA ASP A 219 1.36 14.63 21.37
C ASP A 219 2.66 14.90 22.10
N TYR A 220 3.31 16.00 21.74
CA TYR A 220 4.57 16.47 22.30
C TYR A 220 4.43 17.77 23.11
N THR A 221 3.23 18.18 23.47
CA THR A 221 2.98 19.43 24.20
C THR A 221 3.56 19.41 25.62
N GLY A 222 3.60 18.23 26.25
CA GLY A 222 4.15 18.03 27.59
C GLY A 222 5.67 17.80 27.65
N ASP A 223 6.30 17.52 26.52
CA ASP A 223 7.71 17.09 26.45
C ASP A 223 8.69 18.27 26.29
N MET A 224 8.18 19.47 26.01
CA MET A 224 9.00 20.66 25.76
C MET A 224 9.09 21.57 26.98
N THR A 225 10.32 21.76 27.49
CA THR A 225 10.61 22.62 28.64
C THR A 225 11.07 24.00 28.19
N LEU A 226 10.86 25.04 29.04
CA LEU A 226 11.33 26.41 28.78
C LEU A 226 12.87 26.46 28.71
N LYS A 227 13.40 27.15 27.70
CA LYS A 227 14.83 27.47 27.59
C LYS A 227 15.28 28.33 28.78
N GLU A 228 16.50 28.13 29.24
CA GLU A 228 17.08 28.98 30.33
C GLU A 228 17.05 30.46 29.97
N SER A 229 17.28 30.82 28.68
CA SER A 229 17.22 32.20 28.19
C SER A 229 15.81 32.81 28.20
N ALA A 230 14.76 32.00 28.31
CA ALA A 230 13.38 32.46 28.38
C ALA A 230 12.86 32.54 29.84
N ARG A 231 13.69 32.18 30.82
CA ARG A 231 13.37 32.20 32.27
C ARG A 231 13.78 33.49 32.97
N SER A 232 14.42 34.45 32.26
CA SER A 232 14.90 35.74 32.80
C SER A 232 13.90 36.88 32.67
#